data_bd1a10323a27744b2983539cbf2acb6d
#
_entry.id   bd1a10323a27744b2983539cbf2acb6d
#
_cell.length_a   1.000
_cell.length_b   1.000
_cell.length_c   1.000
_cell.angle_alpha   90.00
_cell.angle_beta   90.00
_cell.angle_gamma   90.00
#
_symmetry.space_group_name_H-M   'P 1'
#
loop_
_entity.id
_entity.type
_entity.pdbx_description
1 polymer ?
#
loop_
_entity_poly.entity_id
_entity_poly.type
_entity_poly.pdbx_seq_one_letter_code
_entity_poly.pdbx_strand_id
1 'polypeptide(L)'
;MTVAELYDHPRLGSLAGYLDELKAPPTVQARTVEPVPRLTPTVQMALMVPLATLSGMQWVIWLAIANNIAASLSLVAWTRPVSWWWILAGFLLFVTPVGRMGIAVVGARALAGNLAPGTYRRGGSEHLRVWLAERLAEASGAENMAGAPWLVYYARALGNSVGKGVDLHSAPPVTGMLTLGHRCSIEPEVDLTGHWIDGDLFHVGPITVGNDATVGARTTLLPGAVVGSNADVAPGSGVTGKVKNRQYWKGSPAVKSGKAKHPWP
;
A
#
# COMPACT_ATOMS: atom_id res chain seq x y z
N MET A 1 -6.67 -28.47 -15.54
CA MET A 1 -5.56 -29.14 -16.25
C MET A 1 -4.31 -28.97 -15.41
N THR A 2 -3.63 -30.05 -15.05
CA THR A 2 -2.38 -30.06 -14.29
C THR A 2 -1.20 -30.28 -15.24
N VAL A 3 0.02 -29.93 -14.80
CA VAL A 3 1.24 -30.18 -15.60
C VAL A 3 1.43 -31.68 -15.88
N ALA A 4 1.03 -32.55 -14.96
CA ALA A 4 1.09 -34.01 -15.17
C ALA A 4 0.19 -34.44 -16.33
N GLU A 5 -1.06 -33.97 -16.39
CA GLU A 5 -2.00 -34.25 -17.47
C GLU A 5 -1.47 -33.80 -18.85
N LEU A 6 -0.64 -32.73 -18.90
CA LEU A 6 0.00 -32.27 -20.12
C LEU A 6 1.06 -33.29 -20.63
N TYR A 7 1.81 -33.91 -19.73
CA TYR A 7 2.82 -34.90 -20.04
C TYR A 7 2.22 -36.25 -20.49
N ASP A 8 1.01 -36.58 -20.04
CA ASP A 8 0.31 -37.79 -20.44
C ASP A 8 -0.20 -37.71 -21.89
N HIS A 9 -0.25 -36.49 -22.46
CA HIS A 9 -0.66 -36.25 -23.86
C HIS A 9 0.45 -35.60 -24.68
N PRO A 10 1.55 -36.35 -25.03
CA PRO A 10 2.75 -35.77 -25.67
C PRO A 10 2.53 -35.38 -27.12
N ARG A 11 1.43 -35.73 -27.74
CA ARG A 11 1.09 -35.36 -29.12
C ARG A 11 -0.01 -34.31 -29.12
N LEU A 12 0.16 -33.28 -29.97
CA LEU A 12 -0.83 -32.21 -30.11
C LEU A 12 -2.24 -32.71 -30.41
N GLY A 13 -2.38 -33.76 -31.23
CA GLY A 13 -3.68 -34.34 -31.54
C GLY A 13 -4.34 -35.04 -30.35
N SER A 14 -3.58 -35.75 -29.50
CA SER A 14 -4.11 -36.39 -28.30
C SER A 14 -4.46 -35.37 -27.23
N LEU A 15 -3.68 -34.30 -27.15
CA LEU A 15 -3.97 -33.16 -26.23
C LEU A 15 -5.21 -32.41 -26.68
N ALA A 16 -5.39 -32.18 -27.98
CA ALA A 16 -6.59 -31.52 -28.49
C ALA A 16 -7.85 -32.37 -28.22
N GLY A 17 -7.81 -33.68 -28.46
CA GLY A 17 -8.92 -34.58 -28.13
C GLY A 17 -9.25 -34.58 -26.63
N TYR A 18 -8.22 -34.62 -25.78
CA TYR A 18 -8.42 -34.51 -24.31
C TYR A 18 -9.01 -33.18 -23.88
N LEU A 19 -8.61 -32.07 -24.50
CA LEU A 19 -9.17 -30.75 -24.25
C LEU A 19 -10.63 -30.63 -24.69
N ASP A 20 -11.01 -31.29 -25.78
CA ASP A 20 -12.39 -31.37 -26.26
C ASP A 20 -13.28 -32.22 -25.35
N GLU A 21 -12.72 -33.27 -24.73
CA GLU A 21 -13.43 -34.10 -23.73
C GLU A 21 -13.59 -33.42 -22.37
N LEU A 22 -12.63 -32.56 -22.00
CA LEU A 22 -12.79 -31.67 -20.85
C LEU A 22 -13.93 -30.70 -21.20
N LYS A 23 -15.15 -31.00 -20.73
CA LYS A 23 -16.28 -30.07 -20.84
C LYS A 23 -15.78 -28.69 -20.49
N ALA A 24 -15.82 -27.77 -21.46
CA ALA A 24 -15.48 -26.38 -21.23
C ALA A 24 -16.20 -25.90 -19.96
N PRO A 25 -15.51 -25.32 -18.98
CA PRO A 25 -16.18 -24.74 -17.84
C PRO A 25 -17.27 -23.82 -18.39
N PRO A 26 -18.47 -23.76 -17.72
CA PRO A 26 -19.58 -22.95 -18.22
C PRO A 26 -19.00 -21.59 -18.61
N THR A 27 -19.27 -21.19 -19.86
CA THR A 27 -18.78 -19.93 -20.42
C THR A 27 -19.13 -18.84 -19.43
N VAL A 28 -18.16 -18.43 -18.61
CA VAL A 28 -18.28 -17.25 -17.78
C VAL A 28 -18.60 -16.15 -18.79
N GLN A 29 -19.84 -15.63 -18.75
CA GLN A 29 -20.21 -14.52 -19.62
C GLN A 29 -19.12 -13.48 -19.50
N ALA A 30 -18.40 -13.26 -20.60
CA ALA A 30 -17.30 -12.32 -20.62
C ALA A 30 -17.88 -10.96 -20.24
N ARG A 31 -17.59 -10.51 -19.03
CA ARG A 31 -17.99 -9.20 -18.56
C ARG A 31 -17.37 -8.17 -19.48
N THR A 32 -18.17 -7.33 -20.10
CA THR A 32 -17.69 -6.16 -20.85
C THR A 32 -17.08 -5.17 -19.88
N VAL A 33 -15.75 -5.03 -19.93
CA VAL A 33 -15.02 -4.08 -19.09
C VAL A 33 -15.19 -2.68 -19.66
N GLU A 34 -15.75 -1.77 -18.86
CA GLU A 34 -15.87 -0.37 -19.27
C GLU A 34 -14.50 0.33 -19.29
N PRO A 35 -14.20 1.14 -20.33
CA PRO A 35 -12.95 1.88 -20.37
C PRO A 35 -12.89 2.94 -19.26
N VAL A 36 -11.67 3.22 -18.80
CA VAL A 36 -11.42 4.30 -17.83
C VAL A 36 -11.87 5.64 -18.43
N PRO A 37 -12.59 6.48 -17.66
CA PRO A 37 -13.05 7.80 -18.15
C PRO A 37 -11.86 8.64 -18.65
N ARG A 38 -12.01 9.27 -19.82
CA ARG A 38 -10.94 10.08 -20.46
C ARG A 38 -10.45 11.25 -19.59
N LEU A 39 -11.28 11.72 -18.68
CA LEU A 39 -10.92 12.80 -17.76
C LEU A 39 -9.95 12.34 -16.66
N THR A 40 -9.99 11.06 -16.27
CA THR A 40 -9.16 10.53 -15.19
C THR A 40 -7.66 10.74 -15.41
N PRO A 41 -7.04 10.33 -16.54
CA PRO A 41 -5.63 10.57 -16.76
C PRO A 41 -5.26 12.06 -16.84
N THR A 42 -6.15 12.90 -17.37
CA THR A 42 -5.94 14.36 -17.42
C THR A 42 -5.88 14.96 -16.01
N VAL A 43 -6.79 14.54 -15.12
CA VAL A 43 -6.81 14.97 -13.72
C VAL A 43 -5.55 14.46 -12.99
N GLN A 44 -5.16 13.20 -13.22
CA GLN A 44 -3.94 12.65 -12.64
C GLN A 44 -2.69 13.43 -13.08
N MET A 45 -2.56 13.73 -14.37
CA MET A 45 -1.46 14.57 -14.90
C MET A 45 -1.43 15.96 -14.25
N ALA A 46 -2.59 16.62 -14.13
CA ALA A 46 -2.66 17.94 -13.48
C ALA A 46 -2.25 17.88 -12.00
N LEU A 47 -2.63 16.82 -11.28
CA LEU A 47 -2.30 16.62 -9.86
C LEU A 47 -0.82 16.26 -9.64
N MET A 48 -0.12 15.76 -10.66
CA MET A 48 1.33 15.52 -10.56
C MET A 48 2.13 16.80 -10.36
N VAL A 49 1.66 17.95 -10.85
CA VAL A 49 2.35 19.24 -10.68
C VAL A 49 2.44 19.65 -9.21
N PRO A 50 1.34 19.76 -8.44
CA PRO A 50 1.44 20.10 -7.02
C PRO A 50 2.18 19.01 -6.21
N LEU A 51 2.07 17.72 -6.56
CA LEU A 51 2.83 16.65 -5.90
C LEU A 51 4.33 16.80 -6.12
N ALA A 52 4.77 17.07 -7.35
CA ALA A 52 6.18 17.32 -7.67
C ALA A 52 6.69 18.59 -6.97
N THR A 53 5.86 19.64 -6.90
CA THR A 53 6.19 20.86 -6.15
C THR A 53 6.38 20.56 -4.68
N LEU A 54 5.49 19.78 -4.06
CA LEU A 54 5.60 19.37 -2.67
C LEU A 54 6.91 18.61 -2.41
N SER A 55 7.25 17.65 -3.27
CA SER A 55 8.52 16.91 -3.17
C SER A 55 9.74 17.81 -3.36
N GLY A 56 9.62 18.86 -4.18
CA GLY A 56 10.69 19.84 -4.44
C GLY A 56 10.90 20.86 -3.31
N MET A 57 9.91 21.07 -2.44
CA MET A 57 9.98 22.10 -1.39
C MET A 57 11.18 21.95 -0.44
N GLN A 58 11.62 20.73 -0.17
CA GLN A 58 12.84 20.50 0.62
C GLN A 58 14.06 21.17 0.01
N TRP A 59 14.20 21.16 -1.32
CA TRP A 59 15.33 21.80 -2.02
C TRP A 59 15.26 23.31 -1.94
N VAL A 60 14.05 23.89 -1.99
CA VAL A 60 13.83 25.33 -1.80
C VAL A 60 14.33 25.76 -0.41
N ILE A 61 14.07 24.96 0.62
CA ILE A 61 14.55 25.25 1.97
C ILE A 61 16.10 25.17 2.06
N TRP A 62 16.71 24.14 1.47
CA TRP A 62 18.17 24.04 1.42
C TRP A 62 18.80 25.21 0.66
N LEU A 63 18.21 25.63 -0.47
CA LEU A 63 18.66 26.79 -1.23
C LEU A 63 18.51 28.08 -0.43
N ALA A 64 17.42 28.26 0.34
CA ALA A 64 17.23 29.42 1.21
C ALA A 64 18.29 29.48 2.34
N ILE A 65 18.62 28.32 2.94
CA ILE A 65 19.73 28.22 3.91
C ILE A 65 21.07 28.63 3.27
N ALA A 66 21.38 28.05 2.11
CA ALA A 66 22.61 28.37 1.39
C ALA A 66 22.68 29.85 1.00
N ASN A 67 21.57 30.44 0.54
CA ASN A 67 21.47 31.86 0.23
C ASN A 67 21.72 32.74 1.47
N ASN A 68 21.16 32.40 2.62
CA ASN A 68 21.39 33.16 3.85
C ASN A 68 22.82 33.07 4.33
N ILE A 69 23.45 31.89 4.21
CA ILE A 69 24.89 31.74 4.52
C ILE A 69 25.73 32.60 3.57
N ALA A 70 25.46 32.54 2.26
CA ALA A 70 26.18 33.35 1.27
C ALA A 70 26.01 34.86 1.53
N ALA A 71 24.81 35.29 1.91
CA ALA A 71 24.52 36.66 2.28
C ALA A 71 25.32 37.12 3.53
N SER A 72 25.35 36.26 4.57
CA SER A 72 26.06 36.55 5.83
C SER A 72 27.58 36.64 5.64
N LEU A 73 28.13 35.91 4.68
CA LEU A 73 29.55 35.90 4.34
C LEU A 73 29.91 36.91 3.22
N SER A 74 28.93 37.68 2.74
CA SER A 74 29.08 38.64 1.64
C SER A 74 29.71 38.04 0.38
N LEU A 75 29.49 36.73 0.14
CA LEU A 75 30.12 36.00 -0.97
C LEU A 75 29.56 36.42 -2.34
N VAL A 76 28.33 36.90 -2.40
CA VAL A 76 27.65 37.24 -3.64
C VAL A 76 26.79 38.49 -3.44
N ALA A 77 26.98 39.49 -4.31
CA ALA A 77 26.38 40.82 -4.15
C ALA A 77 24.85 40.87 -4.31
N TRP A 78 24.24 39.88 -4.97
CA TRP A 78 22.79 39.86 -5.23
C TRP A 78 21.99 39.06 -4.19
N THR A 79 22.64 38.39 -3.20
CA THR A 79 21.95 37.62 -2.18
C THR A 79 21.16 38.53 -1.24
N ARG A 80 19.89 38.20 -1.06
CA ARG A 80 19.03 38.86 -0.07
C ARG A 80 18.63 37.84 0.98
N PRO A 81 18.85 38.09 2.27
CA PRO A 81 18.54 37.14 3.30
C PRO A 81 17.00 36.98 3.46
N VAL A 82 16.58 35.76 3.60
CA VAL A 82 15.21 35.37 3.99
C VAL A 82 15.19 35.26 5.50
N SER A 83 14.05 35.58 6.14
CA SER A 83 13.90 35.41 7.58
C SER A 83 14.15 33.99 8.03
N TRP A 84 14.99 33.78 9.02
CA TRP A 84 15.32 32.47 9.59
C TRP A 84 14.08 31.75 10.17
N TRP A 85 13.06 32.48 10.60
CA TRP A 85 11.80 31.91 11.08
C TRP A 85 11.03 31.17 9.97
N TRP A 86 11.01 31.74 8.76
CA TRP A 86 10.40 31.07 7.60
C TRP A 86 11.19 29.83 7.16
N ILE A 87 12.53 29.94 7.21
CA ILE A 87 13.43 28.80 6.92
C ILE A 87 13.20 27.70 7.96
N LEU A 88 13.15 28.03 9.25
CA LEU A 88 12.89 27.06 10.32
C LEU A 88 11.52 26.39 10.15
N ALA A 89 10.46 27.17 9.92
CA ALA A 89 9.12 26.62 9.68
C ALA A 89 9.08 25.69 8.47
N GLY A 90 9.68 26.12 7.35
CA GLY A 90 9.79 25.30 6.15
C GLY A 90 10.64 24.04 6.37
N PHE A 91 11.74 24.15 7.11
CA PHE A 91 12.59 23.00 7.45
C PHE A 91 11.82 21.97 8.29
N LEU A 92 11.11 22.42 9.33
CA LEU A 92 10.30 21.53 10.15
C LEU A 92 9.20 20.85 9.34
N LEU A 93 8.59 21.56 8.39
CA LEU A 93 7.43 21.01 7.62
C LEU A 93 7.86 20.13 6.44
N PHE A 94 8.87 20.56 5.65
CA PHE A 94 9.20 19.92 4.36
C PHE A 94 10.47 19.08 4.39
N VAL A 95 11.35 19.27 5.38
CA VAL A 95 12.62 18.55 5.47
C VAL A 95 12.57 17.48 6.54
N THR A 96 11.97 17.77 7.71
CA THR A 96 11.92 16.78 8.78
C THR A 96 10.94 15.62 8.46
N PRO A 97 11.27 14.39 8.88
CA PRO A 97 10.34 13.25 8.73
C PRO A 97 8.97 13.51 9.35
N VAL A 98 8.93 14.13 10.52
CA VAL A 98 7.68 14.41 11.25
C VAL A 98 6.78 15.35 10.47
N GLY A 99 7.31 16.43 9.91
CA GLY A 99 6.53 17.37 9.08
C GLY A 99 6.01 16.71 7.82
N ARG A 100 6.85 15.96 7.12
CA ARG A 100 6.46 15.23 5.90
C ARG A 100 5.39 14.17 6.17
N MET A 101 5.54 13.39 7.23
CA MET A 101 4.50 12.45 7.69
C MET A 101 3.21 13.18 8.07
N GLY A 102 3.30 14.34 8.72
CA GLY A 102 2.15 15.17 9.05
C GLY A 102 1.36 15.59 7.81
N ILE A 103 2.05 16.03 6.75
CA ILE A 103 1.43 16.38 5.45
C ILE A 103 0.71 15.15 4.86
N ALA A 104 1.36 13.98 4.85
CA ALA A 104 0.78 12.75 4.34
C ALA A 104 -0.48 12.34 5.13
N VAL A 105 -0.43 12.40 6.45
CA VAL A 105 -1.56 12.08 7.33
C VAL A 105 -2.74 13.00 7.09
N VAL A 106 -2.51 14.32 7.08
CA VAL A 106 -3.58 15.30 6.86
C VAL A 106 -4.22 15.10 5.49
N GLY A 107 -3.40 14.94 4.45
CA GLY A 107 -3.88 14.69 3.10
C GLY A 107 -4.64 13.38 2.96
N ALA A 108 -4.10 12.28 3.49
CA ALA A 108 -4.76 10.97 3.45
C ALA A 108 -6.10 10.97 4.19
N ARG A 109 -6.16 11.57 5.37
CA ARG A 109 -7.42 11.69 6.12
C ARG A 109 -8.46 12.56 5.43
N ALA A 110 -8.05 13.67 4.81
CA ALA A 110 -8.94 14.54 4.06
C ALA A 110 -9.49 13.84 2.79
N LEU A 111 -8.66 13.06 2.12
CA LEU A 111 -9.02 12.42 0.86
C LEU A 111 -9.71 11.06 1.05
N ALA A 112 -9.17 10.19 1.90
CA ALA A 112 -9.61 8.80 2.03
C ALA A 112 -10.23 8.44 3.39
N GLY A 113 -10.18 9.31 4.40
CA GLY A 113 -10.63 9.00 5.76
C GLY A 113 -12.11 8.67 5.93
N ASN A 114 -12.96 9.08 5.00
CA ASN A 114 -14.41 8.80 4.99
C ASN A 114 -14.81 7.76 3.93
N LEU A 115 -13.84 7.06 3.35
CA LEU A 115 -14.13 6.03 2.36
C LEU A 115 -14.70 4.79 3.04
N ALA A 116 -15.85 4.30 2.58
CA ALA A 116 -16.43 3.05 3.07
C ALA A 116 -15.85 1.84 2.32
N PRO A 117 -15.79 0.66 2.95
CA PRO A 117 -15.52 -0.58 2.22
C PRO A 117 -16.57 -0.81 1.13
N GLY A 118 -16.14 -1.22 -0.06
CA GLY A 118 -17.07 -1.44 -1.17
C GLY A 118 -16.37 -1.60 -2.52
N THR A 119 -17.20 -1.65 -3.55
CA THR A 119 -16.77 -1.71 -4.94
C THR A 119 -17.17 -0.44 -5.65
N TYR A 120 -16.21 0.22 -6.23
CA TYR A 120 -16.34 1.50 -6.90
C TYR A 120 -15.95 1.38 -8.37
N ARG A 121 -16.25 2.40 -9.17
CA ARG A 121 -15.81 2.46 -10.55
C ARG A 121 -14.32 2.85 -10.63
N ARG A 122 -13.55 2.11 -11.41
CA ARG A 122 -12.17 2.50 -11.73
C ARG A 122 -12.14 3.84 -12.46
N GLY A 123 -11.32 4.77 -12.01
CA GLY A 123 -11.25 6.14 -12.52
C GLY A 123 -12.35 7.07 -11.99
N GLY A 124 -13.21 6.59 -11.08
CA GLY A 124 -14.17 7.42 -10.35
C GLY A 124 -13.54 8.26 -9.25
N SER A 125 -14.36 9.04 -8.55
CA SER A 125 -13.94 9.95 -7.49
C SER A 125 -13.22 9.23 -6.35
N GLU A 126 -13.73 8.07 -5.91
CA GLU A 126 -13.18 7.28 -4.81
C GLU A 126 -11.79 6.73 -5.18
N HIS A 127 -11.67 6.18 -6.39
CA HIS A 127 -10.37 5.71 -6.89
C HIS A 127 -9.35 6.85 -6.98
N LEU A 128 -9.73 8.02 -7.51
CA LEU A 128 -8.84 9.18 -7.60
C LEU A 128 -8.44 9.72 -6.23
N ARG A 129 -9.35 9.70 -5.24
CA ARG A 129 -9.06 10.14 -3.86
C ARG A 129 -8.04 9.21 -3.19
N VAL A 130 -8.20 7.89 -3.32
CA VAL A 130 -7.23 6.92 -2.79
C VAL A 130 -5.88 7.07 -3.51
N TRP A 131 -5.90 7.10 -4.84
CA TRP A 131 -4.70 7.31 -5.64
C TRP A 131 -3.94 8.58 -5.24
N LEU A 132 -4.63 9.71 -5.07
CA LEU A 132 -4.00 10.97 -4.65
C LEU A 132 -3.43 10.88 -3.23
N ALA A 133 -4.13 10.22 -2.30
CA ALA A 133 -3.66 10.01 -0.95
C ALA A 133 -2.37 9.17 -0.91
N GLU A 134 -2.28 8.13 -1.73
CA GLU A 134 -1.08 7.28 -1.88
C GLU A 134 0.09 8.07 -2.48
N ARG A 135 -0.15 8.80 -3.59
CA ARG A 135 0.88 9.65 -4.19
C ARG A 135 1.40 10.72 -3.23
N LEU A 136 0.52 11.25 -2.37
CA LEU A 136 0.92 12.19 -1.33
C LEU A 136 1.77 11.53 -0.25
N ALA A 137 1.42 10.31 0.18
CA ALA A 137 2.21 9.53 1.12
C ALA A 137 3.61 9.20 0.55
N GLU A 138 3.69 8.77 -0.69
CA GLU A 138 4.95 8.53 -1.40
C GLU A 138 5.79 9.82 -1.54
N ALA A 139 5.16 10.91 -2.00
CA ALA A 139 5.83 12.21 -2.15
C ALA A 139 6.39 12.73 -0.81
N SER A 140 5.74 12.40 0.31
CA SER A 140 6.24 12.72 1.65
C SER A 140 7.41 11.85 2.09
N GLY A 141 7.67 10.72 1.42
CA GLY A 141 8.71 9.75 1.76
C GLY A 141 8.41 8.90 2.98
N ALA A 142 7.13 8.79 3.37
CA ALA A 142 6.70 7.96 4.49
C ALA A 142 7.04 6.47 4.30
N GLU A 143 7.05 5.99 3.06
CA GLU A 143 7.41 4.60 2.72
C GLU A 143 8.88 4.28 2.97
N ASN A 144 9.78 5.27 2.84
CA ASN A 144 11.21 5.10 3.08
C ASN A 144 11.55 4.89 4.58
N MET A 145 10.56 4.97 5.46
CA MET A 145 10.71 4.76 6.89
C MET A 145 10.18 3.40 7.35
N ALA A 146 9.94 2.48 6.41
CA ALA A 146 9.56 1.09 6.73
C ALA A 146 10.58 0.45 7.67
N GLY A 147 10.08 -0.27 8.69
CA GLY A 147 10.93 -0.87 9.75
C GLY A 147 11.38 0.09 10.85
N ALA A 148 11.16 1.40 10.73
CA ALA A 148 11.46 2.32 11.82
C ALA A 148 10.31 2.37 12.85
N PRO A 149 10.59 2.59 14.15
CA PRO A 149 9.56 2.69 15.20
C PRO A 149 8.46 3.72 14.91
N TRP A 150 8.76 4.74 14.12
CA TRP A 150 7.82 5.79 13.67
C TRP A 150 6.65 5.24 12.85
N LEU A 151 6.85 4.13 12.14
CA LEU A 151 5.84 3.59 11.22
C LEU A 151 4.55 3.19 11.94
N VAL A 152 4.66 2.69 13.17
CA VAL A 152 3.50 2.36 14.03
C VAL A 152 2.73 3.62 14.39
N TYR A 153 3.43 4.72 14.74
CA TYR A 153 2.77 6.00 15.04
C TYR A 153 2.12 6.61 13.80
N TYR A 154 2.80 6.53 12.67
CA TYR A 154 2.27 6.96 11.38
C TYR A 154 1.00 6.16 11.00
N ALA A 155 1.03 4.83 11.13
CA ALA A 155 -0.14 3.99 10.87
C ALA A 155 -1.34 4.38 11.73
N ARG A 156 -1.13 4.64 13.02
CA ARG A 156 -2.19 5.12 13.93
C ARG A 156 -2.69 6.51 13.54
N ALA A 157 -1.79 7.40 13.15
CA ALA A 157 -2.15 8.75 12.69
C ALA A 157 -3.01 8.70 11.42
N LEU A 158 -2.77 7.77 10.50
CA LEU A 158 -3.60 7.50 9.33
C LEU A 158 -5.00 6.97 9.68
N GLY A 159 -5.24 6.53 10.92
CA GLY A 159 -6.51 5.98 11.37
C GLY A 159 -6.54 4.46 11.48
N ASN A 160 -5.43 3.80 11.21
CA ASN A 160 -5.34 2.35 11.37
C ASN A 160 -5.29 1.97 12.85
N SER A 161 -5.89 0.83 13.20
CA SER A 161 -5.86 0.29 14.55
C SER A 161 -4.63 -0.61 14.72
N VAL A 162 -3.67 -0.19 15.54
CA VAL A 162 -2.41 -0.93 15.73
C VAL A 162 -2.21 -1.24 17.22
N GLY A 163 -2.11 -2.52 17.54
CA GLY A 163 -1.90 -3.06 18.88
C GLY A 163 -0.55 -2.68 19.48
N LYS A 164 -0.24 -3.27 20.65
CA LYS A 164 1.06 -3.11 21.32
C LYS A 164 2.05 -4.16 20.84
N GLY A 165 3.32 -3.79 20.72
CA GLY A 165 4.40 -4.71 20.33
C GLY A 165 4.29 -5.22 18.90
N VAL A 166 3.65 -4.48 18.01
CA VAL A 166 3.57 -4.81 16.59
C VAL A 166 4.89 -4.49 15.92
N ASP A 167 5.40 -5.46 15.18
CA ASP A 167 6.56 -5.31 14.31
C ASP A 167 6.07 -5.06 12.87
N LEU A 168 6.25 -3.83 12.38
CA LEU A 168 5.68 -3.40 11.10
C LEU A 168 6.80 -2.94 10.15
N HIS A 169 7.05 -3.74 9.12
CA HIS A 169 8.07 -3.46 8.12
C HIS A 169 7.51 -3.03 6.74
N SER A 170 6.20 -2.90 6.62
CA SER A 170 5.53 -2.51 5.38
C SER A 170 4.66 -1.28 5.57
N ALA A 171 4.51 -0.49 4.52
CA ALA A 171 3.72 0.74 4.56
C ALA A 171 2.25 0.47 4.91
N PRO A 172 1.66 1.18 5.88
CA PRO A 172 0.25 1.04 6.21
C PRO A 172 -0.64 1.70 5.15
N PRO A 173 -1.88 1.20 4.95
CA PRO A 173 -2.79 1.80 3.99
C PRO A 173 -3.23 3.21 4.40
N VAL A 174 -3.35 4.07 3.42
CA VAL A 174 -3.82 5.46 3.60
C VAL A 174 -5.31 5.56 3.92
N THR A 175 -6.07 4.48 3.70
CA THR A 175 -7.51 4.41 3.94
C THR A 175 -7.90 4.31 5.41
N GLY A 176 -6.95 3.97 6.30
CA GLY A 176 -7.23 3.74 7.71
C GLY A 176 -7.97 2.43 8.02
N MET A 177 -8.08 1.52 7.05
CA MET A 177 -8.87 0.28 7.17
C MET A 177 -8.03 -0.93 7.59
N LEU A 178 -6.88 -0.73 8.22
CA LEU A 178 -6.03 -1.81 8.72
C LEU A 178 -6.20 -1.97 10.23
N THR A 179 -6.37 -3.21 10.65
CA THR A 179 -6.36 -3.60 12.06
C THR A 179 -5.25 -4.61 12.32
N LEU A 180 -4.28 -4.24 13.14
CA LEU A 180 -3.19 -5.09 13.59
C LEU A 180 -3.35 -5.40 15.09
N GLY A 181 -3.42 -6.67 15.44
CA GLY A 181 -3.49 -7.16 16.81
C GLY A 181 -2.16 -6.93 17.57
N HIS A 182 -2.13 -7.37 18.83
CA HIS A 182 -0.94 -7.28 19.65
C HIS A 182 0.15 -8.25 19.18
N ARG A 183 1.40 -7.84 19.23
CA ARG A 183 2.58 -8.67 18.94
C ARG A 183 2.53 -9.40 17.59
N CYS A 184 1.79 -8.90 16.62
CA CYS A 184 1.84 -9.44 15.26
C CYS A 184 3.08 -8.89 14.53
N SER A 185 3.60 -9.68 13.59
CA SER A 185 4.73 -9.31 12.75
C SER A 185 4.29 -9.23 11.29
N ILE A 186 4.57 -8.09 10.67
CA ILE A 186 4.37 -7.84 9.24
C ILE A 186 5.75 -7.64 8.63
N GLU A 187 6.18 -8.61 7.85
CA GLU A 187 7.50 -8.58 7.23
C GLU A 187 7.62 -7.56 6.08
N PRO A 188 8.83 -7.32 5.57
CA PRO A 188 9.04 -6.38 4.48
C PRO A 188 8.27 -6.72 3.20
N GLU A 189 7.90 -5.68 2.46
CA GLU A 189 7.21 -5.79 1.16
C GLU A 189 5.86 -6.52 1.21
N VAL A 190 5.21 -6.58 2.37
CA VAL A 190 3.82 -7.05 2.46
C VAL A 190 2.90 -5.97 1.92
N ASP A 191 2.05 -6.33 0.96
CA ASP A 191 1.03 -5.43 0.44
C ASP A 191 -0.16 -5.37 1.39
N LEU A 192 -0.35 -4.19 2.00
CA LEU A 192 -1.40 -3.85 2.95
C LEU A 192 -2.37 -2.79 2.39
N THR A 193 -2.34 -2.49 1.10
CA THR A 193 -3.09 -1.36 0.53
C THR A 193 -4.59 -1.45 0.75
N GLY A 194 -5.12 -2.68 0.91
CA GLY A 194 -6.54 -2.90 1.17
C GLY A 194 -7.45 -2.55 -0.01
N HIS A 195 -6.87 -2.44 -1.20
CA HIS A 195 -7.62 -2.25 -2.44
C HIS A 195 -7.02 -3.06 -3.59
N TRP A 196 -7.81 -3.30 -4.62
CA TRP A 196 -7.34 -3.89 -5.86
C TRP A 196 -8.25 -3.52 -7.03
N ILE A 197 -7.75 -3.67 -8.26
CA ILE A 197 -8.46 -3.35 -9.48
C ILE A 197 -8.82 -4.65 -10.21
N ASP A 198 -10.10 -4.80 -10.55
CA ASP A 198 -10.64 -5.87 -11.37
C ASP A 198 -11.34 -5.27 -12.59
N GLY A 199 -10.60 -5.16 -13.69
CA GLY A 199 -11.09 -4.53 -14.91
C GLY A 199 -11.49 -3.06 -14.70
N ASP A 200 -12.79 -2.79 -14.71
CA ASP A 200 -13.41 -1.47 -14.51
C ASP A 200 -13.85 -1.22 -13.06
N LEU A 201 -13.62 -2.18 -12.15
CA LEU A 201 -13.96 -2.07 -10.75
C LEU A 201 -12.71 -1.80 -9.89
N PHE A 202 -12.93 -1.03 -8.84
CA PHE A 202 -11.98 -0.72 -7.80
C PHE A 202 -12.56 -1.19 -6.47
N HIS A 203 -11.99 -2.25 -5.92
CA HIS A 203 -12.43 -2.86 -4.66
C HIS A 203 -11.60 -2.28 -3.51
N VAL A 204 -12.28 -1.90 -2.44
CA VAL A 204 -11.66 -1.40 -1.21
C VAL A 204 -12.25 -2.14 -0.02
N GLY A 205 -11.41 -2.58 0.89
CA GLY A 205 -11.89 -3.28 2.07
C GLY A 205 -10.90 -3.34 3.21
N PRO A 206 -11.37 -3.67 4.42
CA PRO A 206 -10.52 -3.76 5.60
C PRO A 206 -9.59 -4.96 5.52
N ILE A 207 -8.42 -4.82 6.13
CA ILE A 207 -7.48 -5.90 6.40
C ILE A 207 -7.38 -6.06 7.92
N THR A 208 -7.45 -7.29 8.39
CA THR A 208 -7.33 -7.61 9.82
C THR A 208 -6.27 -8.68 10.05
N VAL A 209 -5.31 -8.39 10.91
CA VAL A 209 -4.30 -9.35 11.37
C VAL A 209 -4.45 -9.52 12.88
N GLY A 210 -4.64 -10.74 13.34
CA GLY A 210 -4.86 -11.06 14.74
C GLY A 210 -3.61 -10.98 15.60
N ASN A 211 -3.78 -11.20 16.91
CA ASN A 211 -2.67 -11.19 17.87
C ASN A 211 -1.69 -12.32 17.57
N ASP A 212 -0.40 -12.06 17.78
CA ASP A 212 0.67 -13.04 17.64
C ASP A 212 0.70 -13.72 16.25
N ALA A 213 0.15 -13.09 15.22
CA ALA A 213 0.15 -13.61 13.87
C ALA A 213 1.36 -13.09 13.10
N THR A 214 1.86 -13.88 12.16
CA THR A 214 3.00 -13.53 11.29
C THR A 214 2.55 -13.52 9.84
N VAL A 215 2.90 -12.45 9.13
CA VAL A 215 2.70 -12.33 7.68
C VAL A 215 4.07 -12.22 7.02
N GLY A 216 4.45 -13.26 6.28
CA GLY A 216 5.74 -13.36 5.63
C GLY A 216 5.92 -12.37 4.50
N ALA A 217 7.19 -12.08 4.20
CA ALA A 217 7.59 -11.08 3.20
C ALA A 217 6.93 -11.28 1.83
N ARG A 218 6.66 -10.19 1.13
CA ARG A 218 6.05 -10.21 -0.22
C ARG A 218 4.68 -10.88 -0.29
N THR A 219 3.96 -10.92 0.83
CA THR A 219 2.59 -11.42 0.87
C THR A 219 1.63 -10.30 0.48
N THR A 220 0.63 -10.61 -0.33
CA THR A 220 -0.48 -9.69 -0.63
C THR A 220 -1.71 -10.05 0.20
N LEU A 221 -2.18 -9.11 1.01
CA LEU A 221 -3.45 -9.23 1.74
C LEU A 221 -4.52 -8.44 0.97
N LEU A 222 -5.42 -9.15 0.28
CA LEU A 222 -6.48 -8.53 -0.51
C LEU A 222 -7.58 -7.90 0.37
N PRO A 223 -8.39 -6.97 -0.16
CA PRO A 223 -9.52 -6.38 0.56
C PRO A 223 -10.40 -7.42 1.21
N GLY A 224 -10.67 -7.28 2.50
CA GLY A 224 -11.43 -8.25 3.29
C GLY A 224 -10.61 -9.40 3.87
N ALA A 225 -9.29 -9.42 3.66
CA ALA A 225 -8.43 -10.45 4.23
C ALA A 225 -8.41 -10.40 5.77
N VAL A 226 -8.55 -11.56 6.39
CA VAL A 226 -8.49 -11.72 7.84
C VAL A 226 -7.48 -12.81 8.18
N VAL A 227 -6.41 -12.46 8.84
CA VAL A 227 -5.44 -13.39 9.39
C VAL A 227 -5.75 -13.58 10.88
N GLY A 228 -6.08 -14.80 11.27
CA GLY A 228 -6.46 -15.12 12.66
C GLY A 228 -5.28 -15.04 13.63
N SER A 229 -5.59 -15.01 14.92
CA SER A 229 -4.56 -14.98 15.97
C SER A 229 -3.69 -16.23 15.95
N ASN A 230 -2.38 -16.02 16.19
CA ASN A 230 -1.37 -17.09 16.14
C ASN A 230 -1.35 -17.83 14.79
N ALA A 231 -1.81 -17.21 13.71
CA ALA A 231 -1.71 -17.76 12.38
C ALA A 231 -0.41 -17.31 11.70
N ASP A 232 0.04 -18.12 10.77
CA ASP A 232 1.28 -17.87 10.06
C ASP A 232 1.03 -17.95 8.55
N VAL A 233 1.43 -16.91 7.82
CA VAL A 233 1.28 -16.82 6.37
C VAL A 233 2.68 -16.83 5.75
N ALA A 234 2.93 -17.81 4.90
CA ALA A 234 4.23 -17.97 4.23
C ALA A 234 4.57 -16.77 3.34
N PRO A 235 5.85 -16.45 3.16
CA PRO A 235 6.30 -15.45 2.20
C PRO A 235 5.76 -15.70 0.79
N GLY A 236 5.47 -14.63 0.05
CA GLY A 236 4.98 -14.69 -1.33
C GLY A 236 3.55 -15.24 -1.48
N SER A 237 2.75 -15.21 -0.43
CA SER A 237 1.37 -15.71 -0.46
C SER A 237 0.37 -14.64 -0.87
N GLY A 238 -0.78 -15.06 -1.44
CA GLY A 238 -1.91 -14.19 -1.76
C GLY A 238 -3.14 -14.54 -0.93
N VAL A 239 -3.49 -13.75 0.08
CA VAL A 239 -4.62 -14.02 0.97
C VAL A 239 -5.87 -13.30 0.48
N THR A 240 -6.87 -14.05 0.02
CA THR A 240 -8.14 -13.54 -0.51
C THR A 240 -9.30 -13.62 0.48
N GLY A 241 -9.11 -14.24 1.65
CA GLY A 241 -10.20 -14.50 2.59
C GLY A 241 -9.69 -14.68 4.02
N LYS A 242 -10.28 -15.63 4.74
CA LYS A 242 -10.03 -15.83 6.17
C LYS A 242 -9.06 -16.98 6.46
N VAL A 243 -7.89 -16.66 6.95
CA VAL A 243 -6.95 -17.58 7.60
C VAL A 243 -7.43 -17.78 9.05
N LYS A 244 -7.73 -19.02 9.44
CA LYS A 244 -8.21 -19.31 10.80
C LYS A 244 -7.05 -19.28 11.80
N ASN A 245 -7.39 -19.10 13.07
CA ASN A 245 -6.40 -19.06 14.17
C ASN A 245 -5.51 -20.31 14.18
N ARG A 246 -4.22 -20.11 14.50
CA ARG A 246 -3.21 -21.19 14.64
C ARG A 246 -3.00 -22.04 13.38
N GLN A 247 -3.31 -21.51 12.20
CA GLN A 247 -3.11 -22.20 10.93
C GLN A 247 -1.93 -21.59 10.17
N TYR A 248 -1.21 -22.46 9.46
CA TYR A 248 -0.20 -22.08 8.48
C TYR A 248 -0.78 -22.15 7.08
N TRP A 249 -0.65 -21.04 6.34
CA TRP A 249 -1.15 -20.91 4.97
C TRP A 249 -0.03 -20.50 4.02
N LYS A 250 -0.08 -20.99 2.76
CA LYS A 250 0.90 -20.67 1.73
C LYS A 250 0.30 -20.70 0.32
N GLY A 251 0.97 -20.01 -0.61
CA GLY A 251 0.64 -20.01 -2.03
C GLY A 251 -0.23 -18.82 -2.45
N SER A 252 -0.51 -18.72 -3.77
CA SER A 252 -1.38 -17.67 -4.34
C SER A 252 -2.33 -18.30 -5.36
N PRO A 253 -3.63 -18.44 -5.02
CA PRO A 253 -4.25 -18.07 -3.74
C PRO A 253 -3.74 -18.91 -2.57
N ALA A 254 -3.67 -18.29 -1.38
CA ALA A 254 -3.19 -18.98 -0.19
C ALA A 254 -4.18 -20.07 0.24
N VAL A 255 -3.63 -21.23 0.56
CA VAL A 255 -4.39 -22.39 1.06
C VAL A 255 -3.77 -22.92 2.34
N LYS A 256 -4.58 -23.56 3.19
CA LYS A 256 -4.12 -24.16 4.43
C LYS A 256 -3.10 -25.26 4.14
N SER A 257 -1.90 -25.13 4.74
CA SER A 257 -0.82 -26.10 4.60
C SER A 257 -0.44 -26.82 5.90
N GLY A 258 -1.01 -26.38 7.05
CA GLY A 258 -0.72 -27.02 8.33
C GLY A 258 -1.18 -26.20 9.53
N LYS A 259 -0.57 -26.50 10.68
CA LYS A 259 -0.67 -25.66 11.89
C LYS A 259 0.46 -24.65 11.89
N ALA A 260 0.18 -23.44 12.37
CA ALA A 260 1.21 -22.43 12.58
C ALA A 260 2.25 -22.99 13.57
N LYS A 261 3.52 -22.78 13.26
CA LYS A 261 4.62 -23.02 14.17
C LYS A 261 4.90 -21.64 14.77
N HIS A 262 4.81 -21.50 16.09
CA HIS A 262 5.17 -20.25 16.73
C HIS A 262 6.60 -19.88 16.31
N PRO A 263 6.81 -18.81 15.56
CA PRO A 263 8.15 -18.42 15.10
C PRO A 263 9.00 -17.84 16.25
N TRP A 264 8.36 -17.48 17.36
CA TRP A 264 9.02 -16.86 18.51
C TRP A 264 8.82 -17.74 19.74
N PRO A 265 9.90 -18.12 20.44
CA PRO A 265 9.83 -18.86 21.70
C PRO A 265 9.19 -18.03 22.82
#